data_11beb87e5fc742b406c8d72591391dcc
#
_entry.id   11beb87e5fc742b406c8d72591391dcc
#
_cell.length_a   1.000
_cell.length_b   1.000
_cell.length_c   1.000
_cell.angle_alpha   90.00
_cell.angle_beta   90.00
_cell.angle_gamma   90.00
#
_symmetry.space_group_name_H-M   'P 1'
#
loop_
_entity.id
_entity.type
_entity.pdbx_description
1 polymer ?
#
loop_
_entity_poly.entity_id
_entity_poly.type
_entity_poly.pdbx_seq_one_letter_code
_entity_poly.pdbx_strand_id
1 'polypeptide(L)'
;MKNILKQAENAERLLKLTSDTMILMDKDGICVDIAVYNINLWFLKEDRLLGKNLFQLIPLSTYNQIYPDFKRVLTHKIRSTHNYEMALNGTTYFFKCIMSPFDGMVLCQYRDITERSQRKLELERKNQELNEIQKAALIGNWQYDSDTQSFKYAGHTDILCTEETQEINLNDYLK
;
A
#
# COMPACT_ATOMS: atom_id res chain seq x y z
N MET A 1 8.38 -23.43 -27.07
CA MET A 1 7.51 -22.34 -26.57
C MET A 1 8.20 -21.00 -26.87
N LYS A 2 7.64 -20.20 -27.81
CA LYS A 2 8.15 -18.85 -28.09
C LYS A 2 7.94 -18.01 -26.83
N ASN A 3 9.01 -17.39 -26.34
CA ASN A 3 9.01 -16.63 -25.09
C ASN A 3 8.28 -15.31 -25.34
N ILE A 4 6.96 -15.28 -25.11
CA ILE A 4 6.03 -14.19 -25.42
C ILE A 4 6.47 -12.86 -24.75
N LEU A 5 7.13 -12.95 -23.60
CA LEU A 5 7.61 -11.78 -22.84
C LEU A 5 8.87 -11.14 -23.42
N LYS A 6 9.56 -11.79 -24.36
CA LYS A 6 10.78 -11.24 -24.99
C LYS A 6 10.51 -10.39 -26.25
N GLN A 7 9.27 -10.30 -26.70
CA GLN A 7 8.92 -9.40 -27.81
C GLN A 7 8.60 -8.02 -27.22
N ALA A 8 9.37 -7.00 -27.62
CA ALA A 8 9.25 -5.62 -27.10
C ALA A 8 7.80 -5.08 -27.19
N GLU A 9 7.09 -5.41 -28.27
CA GLU A 9 5.70 -4.99 -28.49
C GLU A 9 4.73 -5.63 -27.47
N ASN A 10 4.95 -6.87 -27.07
CA ASN A 10 4.14 -7.52 -26.04
C ASN A 10 4.50 -7.02 -24.63
N ALA A 11 5.76 -6.67 -24.38
CA ALA A 11 6.15 -6.06 -23.12
C ALA A 11 5.44 -4.72 -22.89
N GLU A 12 5.40 -3.86 -23.92
CA GLU A 12 4.67 -2.59 -23.86
C GLU A 12 3.17 -2.78 -23.61
N ARG A 13 2.54 -3.74 -24.29
CA ARG A 13 1.11 -4.07 -24.06
C ARG A 13 0.86 -4.56 -22.63
N LEU A 14 1.73 -5.39 -22.08
CA LEU A 14 1.64 -5.86 -20.69
C LEU A 14 1.83 -4.72 -19.68
N LEU A 15 2.77 -3.82 -19.94
CA LEU A 15 2.99 -2.64 -19.09
C LEU A 15 1.75 -1.73 -19.06
N LYS A 16 1.09 -1.53 -20.20
CA LYS A 16 -0.18 -0.78 -20.28
C LYS A 16 -1.30 -1.40 -19.42
N LEU A 17 -1.31 -2.72 -19.26
CA LEU A 17 -2.32 -3.40 -18.45
C LEU A 17 -2.10 -3.23 -16.94
N THR A 18 -0.89 -2.88 -16.49
CA THR A 18 -0.60 -2.71 -15.05
C THR A 18 -1.13 -1.40 -14.49
N SER A 19 -1.48 -0.43 -15.36
CA SER A 19 -1.88 0.95 -14.98
C SER A 19 -0.86 1.66 -14.07
N ASP A 20 0.38 1.16 -14.02
CA ASP A 20 1.45 1.74 -13.21
C ASP A 20 2.20 2.79 -14.03
N THR A 21 2.72 3.81 -13.36
CA THR A 21 3.65 4.76 -13.98
C THR A 21 5.08 4.32 -13.69
N MET A 22 5.91 4.25 -14.72
CA MET A 22 7.33 3.93 -14.60
C MET A 22 8.16 5.15 -14.90
N ILE A 23 9.11 5.45 -14.02
CA ILE A 23 10.05 6.56 -14.16
C ILE A 23 11.46 6.02 -14.02
N LEU A 24 12.30 6.26 -15.02
CA LEU A 24 13.72 5.97 -14.95
C LEU A 24 14.44 7.24 -14.50
N MET A 25 15.18 7.15 -13.40
CA MET A 25 15.95 8.27 -12.85
C MET A 25 17.43 7.96 -12.84
N ASP A 26 18.23 8.97 -13.17
CA ASP A 26 19.69 8.89 -13.00
C ASP A 26 20.10 8.98 -11.52
N LYS A 27 21.43 8.93 -11.26
CA LYS A 27 22.01 9.01 -9.92
C LYS A 27 21.68 10.31 -9.16
N ASP A 28 21.34 11.36 -9.86
CA ASP A 28 21.03 12.70 -9.31
C ASP A 28 19.51 12.90 -9.13
N GLY A 29 18.70 11.90 -9.52
CA GLY A 29 17.25 11.95 -9.44
C GLY A 29 16.58 12.69 -10.60
N ILE A 30 17.30 12.87 -11.71
CA ILE A 30 16.75 13.46 -12.94
C ILE A 30 15.96 12.37 -13.67
N CYS A 31 14.75 12.68 -14.09
CA CYS A 31 13.92 11.79 -14.89
C CYS A 31 14.51 11.68 -16.31
N VAL A 32 15.04 10.52 -16.66
CA VAL A 32 15.65 10.22 -17.96
C VAL A 32 14.62 9.69 -18.95
N ASP A 33 13.67 8.88 -18.45
CA ASP A 33 12.60 8.29 -19.24
C ASP A 33 11.38 8.05 -18.38
N ILE A 34 10.19 8.04 -19.00
CA ILE A 34 8.93 7.87 -18.31
C ILE A 34 7.89 7.16 -19.19
N ALA A 35 7.21 6.18 -18.62
CA ALA A 35 6.07 5.53 -19.22
C ALA A 35 4.85 5.70 -18.29
N VAL A 36 3.88 6.52 -18.72
CA VAL A 36 2.67 6.82 -17.96
C VAL A 36 1.51 6.02 -18.51
N TYR A 37 0.99 5.09 -17.70
CA TYR A 37 -0.17 4.28 -18.06
C TYR A 37 -1.44 4.66 -17.28
N ASN A 38 -1.30 5.41 -16.17
CA ASN A 38 -2.43 5.93 -15.41
C ASN A 38 -2.70 7.40 -15.76
N ILE A 39 -3.71 7.63 -16.59
CA ILE A 39 -4.11 8.96 -17.08
C ILE A 39 -4.61 9.88 -15.94
N ASN A 40 -5.09 9.31 -14.83
CA ASN A 40 -5.63 10.10 -13.73
C ASN A 40 -4.54 10.84 -12.93
N LEU A 41 -3.28 10.46 -13.09
CA LEU A 41 -2.15 11.07 -12.42
C LEU A 41 -1.54 12.19 -13.29
N TRP A 42 -2.30 13.24 -13.54
CA TRP A 42 -1.94 14.38 -14.40
C TRP A 42 -0.60 15.04 -14.03
N PHE A 43 -0.17 14.95 -12.78
CA PHE A 43 1.09 15.51 -12.29
C PHE A 43 2.30 14.63 -12.63
N LEU A 44 2.09 13.37 -13.02
CA LEU A 44 3.12 12.44 -13.49
C LEU A 44 3.22 12.42 -15.03
N LYS A 45 2.79 13.49 -15.70
CA LYS A 45 2.90 13.57 -17.17
C LYS A 45 4.35 13.76 -17.62
N GLU A 46 4.66 13.16 -18.77
CA GLU A 46 5.98 13.18 -19.39
C GLU A 46 6.53 14.59 -19.56
N ASP A 47 5.74 15.50 -20.11
CA ASP A 47 6.11 16.91 -20.35
C ASP A 47 6.47 17.68 -19.08
N ARG A 48 6.04 17.21 -17.93
CA ARG A 48 6.32 17.82 -16.63
C ARG A 48 7.53 17.26 -15.93
N LEU A 49 7.88 16.02 -16.18
CA LEU A 49 8.91 15.29 -15.42
C LEU A 49 10.19 15.05 -16.20
N LEU A 50 10.11 14.81 -17.50
CA LEU A 50 11.27 14.48 -18.33
C LEU A 50 12.34 15.56 -18.26
N GLY A 51 13.58 15.17 -17.97
CA GLY A 51 14.73 16.06 -17.81
C GLY A 51 14.74 16.88 -16.52
N LYS A 52 13.78 16.71 -15.62
CA LYS A 52 13.73 17.42 -14.35
C LYS A 52 14.10 16.51 -13.17
N ASN A 53 14.64 17.14 -12.13
CA ASN A 53 14.89 16.43 -10.88
C ASN A 53 13.57 16.21 -10.14
N LEU A 54 13.16 14.95 -9.99
CA LEU A 54 11.91 14.58 -9.37
C LEU A 54 11.83 15.06 -7.91
N PHE A 55 12.95 15.04 -7.20
CA PHE A 55 13.02 15.45 -5.79
C PHE A 55 12.78 16.94 -5.54
N GLN A 56 12.91 17.76 -6.59
CA GLN A 56 12.60 19.21 -6.53
C GLN A 56 11.11 19.49 -6.80
N LEU A 57 10.38 18.51 -7.34
CA LEU A 57 8.98 18.66 -7.75
C LEU A 57 7.98 18.12 -6.72
N ILE A 58 8.46 17.37 -5.74
CA ILE A 58 7.62 16.75 -4.72
C ILE A 58 7.68 17.53 -3.40
N PRO A 59 6.65 17.44 -2.54
CA PRO A 59 6.69 18.04 -1.22
C PRO A 59 7.83 17.48 -0.37
N LEU A 60 8.38 18.33 0.53
CA LEU A 60 9.49 17.94 1.41
C LEU A 60 9.17 16.72 2.28
N SER A 61 7.92 16.59 2.72
CA SER A 61 7.46 15.42 3.48
C SER A 61 7.60 14.13 2.69
N THR A 62 7.23 14.15 1.42
CA THR A 62 7.36 13.01 0.50
C THR A 62 8.83 12.74 0.16
N TYR A 63 9.62 13.80 -0.08
CA TYR A 63 11.06 13.68 -0.30
C TYR A 63 11.74 12.92 0.85
N ASN A 64 11.48 13.32 2.08
CA ASN A 64 12.09 12.70 3.27
C ASN A 64 11.73 11.21 3.42
N GLN A 65 10.59 10.78 2.88
CA GLN A 65 10.19 9.39 2.91
C GLN A 65 10.88 8.55 1.83
N ILE A 66 11.03 9.06 0.61
CA ILE A 66 11.46 8.26 -0.54
C ILE A 66 12.95 8.39 -0.88
N TYR A 67 13.58 9.53 -0.59
CA TYR A 67 14.98 9.78 -0.93
C TYR A 67 15.98 8.81 -0.26
N PRO A 68 15.83 8.45 1.03
CA PRO A 68 16.70 7.45 1.66
C PRO A 68 16.67 6.10 0.93
N ASP A 69 15.49 5.67 0.49
CA ASP A 69 15.32 4.44 -0.27
C ASP A 69 15.97 4.53 -1.66
N PHE A 70 15.81 5.65 -2.33
CA PHE A 70 16.48 5.92 -3.61
C PHE A 70 18.00 5.80 -3.48
N LYS A 71 18.58 6.45 -2.47
CA LYS A 71 20.04 6.34 -2.21
C LYS A 71 20.48 4.92 -1.90
N ARG A 72 19.69 4.19 -1.11
CA ARG A 72 19.97 2.79 -0.78
C ARG A 72 19.97 1.91 -2.02
N VAL A 73 19.01 2.09 -2.92
CA VAL A 73 18.92 1.34 -4.19
C VAL A 73 20.14 1.62 -5.07
N LEU A 74 20.55 2.89 -5.20
CA LEU A 74 21.74 3.27 -5.97
C LEU A 74 23.02 2.65 -5.42
N THR A 75 23.21 2.73 -4.10
CA THR A 75 24.46 2.33 -3.43
C THR A 75 24.57 0.83 -3.29
N HIS A 76 23.51 0.18 -2.78
CA HIS A 76 23.56 -1.25 -2.43
C HIS A 76 23.01 -2.16 -3.53
N LYS A 77 22.46 -1.61 -4.62
CA LYS A 77 21.84 -2.38 -5.71
C LYS A 77 20.70 -3.31 -5.26
N ILE A 78 19.99 -2.93 -4.19
CA ILE A 78 18.91 -3.72 -3.59
C ILE A 78 17.58 -3.03 -3.92
N ARG A 79 16.60 -3.81 -4.38
CA ARG A 79 15.23 -3.34 -4.60
C ARG A 79 14.62 -2.84 -3.29
N SER A 80 13.93 -1.71 -3.33
CA SER A 80 13.15 -1.15 -2.22
C SER A 80 11.68 -1.02 -2.59
N THR A 81 10.81 -1.15 -1.59
CA THR A 81 9.37 -0.91 -1.75
C THR A 81 8.91 -0.04 -0.60
N HIS A 82 8.27 1.08 -0.92
CA HIS A 82 7.77 2.02 0.05
C HIS A 82 6.35 2.48 -0.31
N ASN A 83 5.47 2.55 0.70
CA ASN A 83 4.17 3.20 0.56
C ASN A 83 4.28 4.59 1.18
N TYR A 84 3.81 5.61 0.48
CA TYR A 84 3.83 6.98 0.97
C TYR A 84 2.55 7.72 0.57
N GLU A 85 2.28 8.78 1.28
CA GLU A 85 1.22 9.71 0.97
C GLU A 85 1.78 11.01 0.40
N MET A 86 1.02 11.63 -0.48
CA MET A 86 1.36 12.91 -1.07
C MET A 86 0.13 13.79 -1.16
N ALA A 87 0.17 14.92 -0.49
CA ALA A 87 -0.88 15.93 -0.59
C ALA A 87 -0.61 16.85 -1.80
N LEU A 88 -1.55 16.91 -2.73
CA LEU A 88 -1.50 17.77 -3.92
C LEU A 88 -2.84 18.48 -4.08
N ASN A 89 -2.81 19.80 -4.16
CA ASN A 89 -4.03 20.62 -4.37
C ASN A 89 -5.17 20.30 -3.40
N GLY A 90 -4.85 20.00 -2.13
CA GLY A 90 -5.83 19.67 -1.11
C GLY A 90 -6.36 18.23 -1.14
N THR A 91 -5.85 17.41 -2.07
CA THR A 91 -6.20 15.98 -2.16
C THR A 91 -5.01 15.13 -1.73
N THR A 92 -5.24 14.15 -0.86
CA THR A 92 -4.22 13.17 -0.45
C THR A 92 -4.30 11.94 -1.34
N TYR A 93 -3.17 11.62 -1.95
CA TYR A 93 -2.95 10.43 -2.75
C TYR A 93 -2.06 9.45 -1.99
N PHE A 94 -2.32 8.17 -2.15
CA PHE A 94 -1.50 7.09 -1.60
C PHE A 94 -0.82 6.33 -2.73
N PHE A 95 0.50 6.21 -2.64
CA PHE A 95 1.29 5.53 -3.66
C PHE A 95 2.07 4.36 -3.06
N LYS A 96 2.16 3.31 -3.84
CA LYS A 96 3.19 2.29 -3.68
C LYS A 96 4.29 2.53 -4.70
N CYS A 97 5.49 2.87 -4.22
CA CYS A 97 6.68 3.01 -5.05
C CYS A 97 7.57 1.78 -4.90
N ILE A 98 7.95 1.20 -6.02
CA ILE A 98 8.92 0.11 -6.09
C ILE A 98 10.13 0.63 -6.86
N MET A 99 11.27 0.69 -6.20
CA MET A 99 12.54 1.14 -6.77
C MET A 99 13.43 -0.05 -7.04
N SER A 100 13.95 -0.15 -8.25
CA SER A 100 14.84 -1.24 -8.67
C SER A 100 16.09 -0.66 -9.32
N PRO A 101 17.29 -1.23 -9.06
CA PRO A 101 18.50 -0.80 -9.73
C PRO A 101 18.44 -1.20 -11.21
N PHE A 102 18.86 -0.29 -12.10
CA PHE A 102 18.86 -0.48 -13.53
C PHE A 102 20.05 0.27 -14.17
N ASP A 103 21.09 -0.40 -14.61
CA ASP A 103 22.26 0.15 -15.33
C ASP A 103 22.83 1.44 -14.72
N GLY A 104 23.03 1.47 -13.40
CA GLY A 104 23.55 2.64 -12.69
C GLY A 104 22.49 3.73 -12.42
N MET A 105 21.28 3.49 -12.84
CA MET A 105 20.08 4.32 -12.61
C MET A 105 19.12 3.60 -11.66
N VAL A 106 17.98 4.24 -11.36
CA VAL A 106 16.89 3.68 -10.58
C VAL A 106 15.61 3.69 -11.40
N LEU A 107 15.04 2.51 -11.62
CA LEU A 107 13.70 2.36 -12.16
C LEU A 107 12.69 2.42 -11.02
N CYS A 108 11.83 3.43 -11.04
CA CYS A 108 10.76 3.62 -10.09
C CYS A 108 9.42 3.25 -10.73
N GLN A 109 8.71 2.31 -10.13
CA GLN A 109 7.35 1.93 -10.52
C GLN A 109 6.38 2.49 -9.48
N TYR A 110 5.49 3.37 -9.90
CA TYR A 110 4.49 4.01 -9.07
C TYR A 110 3.12 3.43 -9.35
N ARG A 111 2.49 2.92 -8.31
CA ARG A 111 1.10 2.45 -8.33
C ARG A 111 0.25 3.33 -7.43
N ASP A 112 -0.82 3.86 -7.99
CA ASP A 112 -1.85 4.53 -7.19
C ASP A 112 -2.63 3.48 -6.38
N ILE A 113 -2.60 3.61 -5.07
CA ILE A 113 -3.32 2.76 -4.13
C ILE A 113 -4.33 3.58 -3.30
N THR A 114 -4.69 4.79 -3.77
CA THR A 114 -5.52 5.75 -3.03
C THR A 114 -6.87 5.15 -2.67
N GLU A 115 -7.59 4.62 -3.64
CA GLU A 115 -8.90 4.03 -3.42
C GLU A 115 -8.86 2.88 -2.41
N ARG A 116 -7.86 1.99 -2.57
CA ARG A 116 -7.67 0.87 -1.64
C ARG A 116 -7.33 1.33 -0.23
N SER A 117 -6.45 2.34 -0.11
CA SER A 117 -6.03 2.88 1.18
C SER A 117 -7.18 3.60 1.89
N GLN A 118 -7.97 4.39 1.15
CA GLN A 118 -9.14 5.08 1.68
C GLN A 118 -10.19 4.09 2.17
N ARG A 119 -10.51 3.06 1.39
CA ARG A 119 -11.44 2.00 1.81
C ARG A 119 -10.97 1.28 3.07
N LYS A 120 -9.66 1.01 3.17
CA LYS A 120 -9.09 0.38 4.37
C LYS A 120 -9.24 1.28 5.59
N LEU A 121 -8.90 2.55 5.48
CA LEU A 121 -9.03 3.53 6.57
C LEU A 121 -10.49 3.70 7.01
N GLU A 122 -11.42 3.75 6.04
CA GLU A 122 -12.85 3.83 6.35
C GLU A 122 -13.36 2.58 7.10
N LEU A 123 -12.91 1.40 6.67
CA LEU A 123 -13.26 0.15 7.34
C LEU A 123 -12.70 0.09 8.77
N GLU A 124 -11.45 0.49 8.95
CA GLU A 124 -10.82 0.56 10.28
C GLU A 124 -11.55 1.55 11.19
N ARG A 125 -11.93 2.73 10.68
CA ARG A 125 -12.72 3.70 11.42
C ARG A 125 -14.09 3.15 11.82
N LYS A 126 -14.82 2.52 10.89
CA LYS A 126 -16.12 1.89 11.19
C LYS A 126 -16.01 0.78 12.22
N ASN A 127 -14.96 -0.04 12.13
CA ASN A 127 -14.73 -1.10 13.12
C ASN A 127 -14.42 -0.52 14.50
N GLN A 128 -13.65 0.57 14.56
CA GLN A 128 -13.39 1.25 15.83
C GLN A 128 -14.68 1.84 16.43
N GLU A 129 -15.49 2.53 15.62
CA GLU A 129 -16.80 3.05 16.05
C GLU A 129 -17.72 1.93 16.59
N LEU A 130 -17.80 0.80 15.87
CA LEU A 130 -18.59 -0.35 16.31
C LEU A 130 -18.06 -0.89 17.64
N ASN A 131 -16.75 -1.01 17.82
CA ASN A 131 -16.16 -1.47 19.05
C ASN A 131 -16.46 -0.51 20.23
N GLU A 132 -16.43 0.79 20.01
CA GLU A 132 -16.76 1.80 21.01
C GLU A 132 -18.25 1.71 21.41
N ILE A 133 -19.16 1.55 20.42
CA ILE A 133 -20.60 1.36 20.67
C ILE A 133 -20.85 0.08 21.45
N GLN A 134 -20.21 -1.02 21.06
CA GLN A 134 -20.35 -2.31 21.75
C GLN A 134 -19.86 -2.21 23.22
N LYS A 135 -18.74 -1.55 23.46
CA LYS A 135 -18.23 -1.29 24.80
C LYS A 135 -19.21 -0.43 25.63
N ALA A 136 -19.71 0.67 25.05
CA ALA A 136 -20.64 1.55 25.72
C ALA A 136 -22.01 0.90 26.04
N ALA A 137 -22.46 0.02 25.15
CA ALA A 137 -23.72 -0.70 25.31
C ALA A 137 -23.57 -2.02 26.11
N LEU A 138 -22.35 -2.36 26.55
CA LEU A 138 -22.03 -3.64 27.20
C LEU A 138 -22.47 -4.86 26.37
N ILE A 139 -22.35 -4.74 25.03
CA ILE A 139 -22.72 -5.80 24.10
C ILE A 139 -21.47 -6.62 23.77
N GLY A 140 -21.57 -7.93 23.89
CA GLY A 140 -20.58 -8.88 23.41
C GLY A 140 -21.06 -9.64 22.18
N ASN A 141 -20.14 -10.06 21.36
CA ASN A 141 -20.38 -10.94 20.22
C ASN A 141 -19.83 -12.33 20.53
N TRP A 142 -20.54 -13.34 20.09
CA TRP A 142 -20.04 -14.70 20.15
C TRP A 142 -20.15 -15.35 18.77
N GLN A 143 -19.23 -16.25 18.48
CA GLN A 143 -19.19 -17.05 17.28
C GLN A 143 -18.99 -18.51 17.67
N TYR A 144 -19.82 -19.38 17.13
CA TYR A 144 -19.69 -20.83 17.30
C TYR A 144 -19.10 -21.42 16.02
N ASP A 145 -18.05 -22.20 16.18
CA ASP A 145 -17.44 -22.99 15.11
C ASP A 145 -17.89 -24.43 15.28
N SER A 146 -18.70 -24.94 14.35
CA SER A 146 -19.26 -26.30 14.38
C SER A 146 -18.21 -27.39 14.14
N ASP A 147 -17.13 -27.07 13.41
CA ASP A 147 -16.11 -28.06 13.04
C ASP A 147 -15.16 -28.31 14.23
N THR A 148 -14.82 -27.26 14.94
CA THR A 148 -13.96 -27.33 16.14
C THR A 148 -14.74 -27.44 17.42
N GLN A 149 -16.09 -27.32 17.38
CA GLN A 149 -16.98 -27.26 18.55
C GLN A 149 -16.53 -26.22 19.59
N SER A 150 -16.04 -25.10 19.11
CA SER A 150 -15.52 -24.01 19.95
C SER A 150 -16.39 -22.76 19.86
N PHE A 151 -16.47 -22.03 20.98
CA PHE A 151 -17.04 -20.70 21.05
C PHE A 151 -15.93 -19.66 21.12
N LYS A 152 -16.02 -18.64 20.27
CA LYS A 152 -15.22 -17.42 20.37
C LYS A 152 -16.12 -16.31 20.86
N TYR A 153 -15.71 -15.70 21.94
CA TYR A 153 -16.41 -14.55 22.51
C TYR A 153 -15.50 -13.32 22.37
N ALA A 154 -16.06 -12.21 21.92
CA ALA A 154 -15.39 -10.92 21.88
C ALA A 154 -16.37 -9.86 22.42
N GLY A 155 -16.01 -9.17 23.50
CA GLY A 155 -16.83 -8.11 24.05
C GLY A 155 -16.55 -7.81 25.51
N HIS A 156 -17.18 -6.73 26.00
CA HIS A 156 -17.10 -6.32 27.40
C HIS A 156 -18.17 -7.07 28.18
N THR A 157 -17.76 -7.93 29.09
CA THR A 157 -18.67 -8.51 30.07
C THR A 157 -18.10 -8.39 31.47
N ASP A 158 -18.65 -7.48 32.22
CA ASP A 158 -18.51 -7.51 33.71
C ASP A 158 -19.09 -8.80 34.33
N ILE A 159 -19.80 -9.61 33.54
CA ILE A 159 -20.45 -10.86 33.97
C ILE A 159 -19.47 -12.03 33.93
N LEU A 160 -18.44 -12.01 33.08
CA LEU A 160 -17.48 -13.12 32.93
C LEU A 160 -16.01 -12.74 33.25
N CYS A 161 -15.77 -11.62 33.89
CA CYS A 161 -14.49 -11.23 34.54
C CYS A 161 -13.22 -11.26 33.70
N THR A 162 -13.22 -11.14 32.36
CA THR A 162 -11.99 -11.04 31.58
C THR A 162 -12.13 -10.19 30.33
N GLU A 163 -11.23 -9.25 30.17
CA GLU A 163 -11.12 -8.35 28.98
C GLU A 163 -10.50 -9.02 27.73
N GLU A 164 -10.38 -10.34 27.67
CA GLU A 164 -9.69 -11.04 26.60
C GLU A 164 -10.65 -11.93 25.79
N THR A 165 -10.37 -12.05 24.51
CA THR A 165 -11.02 -13.02 23.63
C THR A 165 -10.73 -14.42 24.18
N GLN A 166 -11.72 -15.09 24.75
CA GLN A 166 -11.57 -16.46 25.20
C GLN A 166 -12.14 -17.43 24.18
N GLU A 167 -11.32 -18.40 23.81
CA GLU A 167 -11.75 -19.57 23.06
C GLU A 167 -12.09 -20.66 24.07
N ILE A 168 -13.38 -20.99 24.21
CA ILE A 168 -13.86 -21.99 25.16
C ILE A 168 -14.29 -23.24 24.38
N ASN A 169 -13.67 -24.36 24.67
CA ASN A 169 -14.08 -25.65 24.12
C ASN A 169 -15.26 -26.20 24.90
N LEU A 170 -16.33 -26.59 24.20
CA LEU A 170 -17.57 -27.11 24.85
C LEU A 170 -17.31 -28.34 25.74
N ASN A 171 -16.32 -29.16 25.40
CA ASN A 171 -15.96 -30.35 26.15
C ASN A 171 -15.35 -30.05 27.53
N ASP A 172 -14.88 -28.83 27.77
CA ASP A 172 -14.35 -28.45 29.08
C ASP A 172 -15.46 -27.93 30.02
N TYR A 173 -16.63 -27.62 29.48
CA TYR A 173 -17.79 -27.13 30.25
C TYR A 173 -18.73 -28.26 30.70
N LEU A 174 -18.66 -29.45 30.09
CA LEU A 174 -19.56 -30.59 30.35
C LEU A 174 -18.94 -31.60 31.32
N LYS A 175 -17.87 -31.24 32.00
CA LYS A 175 -17.31 -32.01 33.14
C LYS A 175 -17.76 -31.42 34.45
#